data_f221f6e5491b74ae2c77aa80afdff982
#
_entry.id   f221f6e5491b74ae2c77aa80afdff982
#
_cell.length_a   1.000
_cell.length_b   1.000
_cell.length_c   1.000
_cell.angle_alpha   90.00
_cell.angle_beta   90.00
_cell.angle_gamma   90.00
#
_symmetry.space_group_name_H-M   'P 1'
#
loop_
_entity.id
_entity.type
_entity.pdbx_description
1 polymer ?
#
loop_
_entity_poly.entity_id
_entity_poly.type
_entity_poly.pdbx_seq_one_letter_code
_entity_poly.pdbx_strand_id
1 'polypeptide(L)'
;MVSYRETVTAESNQTCLSKSPNKHNRLFMTAEPFPDGLAEAIDKGDVHSRQEIKARARYLSDTFDWDVTEARKIWCFGPEGTGPNMVIDTTKGVQYLNEIKDSVVAGFQWATREGPLCEENVRGVRFNIKDVTLHTDAIHRGGGQIIPTARRCFLACMLTGQPNLLEPVYLCEIQVKES
;
A
#
# COMPACT_ATOMS: atom_id res chain seq x y z
N MET A 1 -7.07 24.12 1.49
CA MET A 1 -8.16 23.23 0.99
C MET A 1 -7.64 21.80 1.15
N VAL A 2 -8.42 20.90 1.73
CA VAL A 2 -8.05 19.48 1.88
C VAL A 2 -8.78 18.68 0.81
N SER A 3 -8.03 17.90 0.04
CA SER A 3 -8.59 17.09 -1.05
C SER A 3 -9.27 15.83 -0.52
N TYR A 4 -10.12 15.23 -1.33
CA TYR A 4 -10.61 13.87 -1.12
C TYR A 4 -9.44 12.87 -1.03
N ARG A 5 -9.71 11.71 -0.46
CA ARG A 5 -8.82 10.54 -0.49
C ARG A 5 -9.55 9.36 -1.09
N GLU A 6 -8.80 8.46 -1.71
CA GLU A 6 -9.33 7.20 -2.20
C GLU A 6 -9.01 6.06 -1.23
N THR A 7 -9.92 5.11 -1.11
CA THR A 7 -9.76 3.96 -0.21
C THR A 7 -10.45 2.73 -0.78
N VAL A 8 -10.34 1.61 -0.06
CA VAL A 8 -11.13 0.40 -0.29
C VAL A 8 -11.91 0.06 0.98
N THR A 9 -13.07 -0.55 0.82
CA THR A 9 -13.96 -0.93 1.95
C THR A 9 -14.04 -2.42 2.19
N ALA A 10 -13.45 -3.21 1.29
CA ALA A 10 -13.38 -4.67 1.41
C ALA A 10 -12.05 -5.19 0.85
N GLU A 11 -11.71 -6.43 1.18
CA GLU A 11 -10.61 -7.14 0.52
C GLU A 11 -10.93 -7.36 -0.97
N SER A 12 -9.90 -7.32 -1.82
CA SER A 12 -10.02 -7.64 -3.24
C SER A 12 -10.75 -8.98 -3.41
N ASN A 13 -11.80 -8.99 -4.24
CA ASN A 13 -12.63 -10.19 -4.46
C ASN A 13 -11.90 -11.31 -5.22
N GLN A 14 -10.71 -11.03 -5.72
CA GLN A 14 -9.82 -11.97 -6.38
C GLN A 14 -8.36 -11.53 -6.23
N THR A 15 -7.44 -12.46 -6.39
CA THR A 15 -6.02 -12.12 -6.54
C THR A 15 -5.78 -11.52 -7.91
N CYS A 16 -5.34 -10.27 -7.96
CA CYS A 16 -5.08 -9.56 -9.20
C CYS A 16 -3.74 -9.97 -9.78
N LEU A 17 -3.74 -10.30 -11.06
CA LEU A 17 -2.54 -10.63 -11.84
C LEU A 17 -2.19 -9.47 -12.77
N SER A 18 -0.93 -9.02 -12.73
CA SER A 18 -0.37 -8.11 -13.73
C SER A 18 0.87 -8.72 -14.36
N LYS A 19 0.93 -8.67 -15.69
CA LYS A 19 2.09 -9.12 -16.47
C LYS A 19 2.92 -7.93 -16.92
N SER A 20 4.24 -8.07 -16.91
CA SER A 20 5.14 -7.06 -17.47
C SER A 20 4.94 -6.91 -18.99
N PRO A 21 5.28 -5.74 -19.59
CA PRO A 21 5.15 -5.52 -21.03
C PRO A 21 5.88 -6.58 -21.87
N ASN A 22 7.02 -7.06 -21.41
CA ASN A 22 7.78 -8.15 -22.04
C ASN A 22 7.18 -9.54 -21.82
N LYS A 23 6.10 -9.67 -21.03
CA LYS A 23 5.37 -10.90 -20.68
C LYS A 23 6.16 -11.95 -19.87
N HIS A 24 7.35 -11.61 -19.40
CA HIS A 24 8.22 -12.51 -18.65
C HIS A 24 7.98 -12.52 -17.15
N ASN A 25 7.38 -11.45 -16.60
CA ASN A 25 7.17 -11.30 -15.16
C ASN A 25 5.68 -11.22 -14.84
N ARG A 26 5.29 -11.76 -13.68
CA ARG A 26 3.91 -11.74 -13.19
C ARG A 26 3.90 -11.37 -11.72
N LEU A 27 3.05 -10.42 -11.36
CA LEU A 27 2.79 -10.02 -9.98
C LEU A 27 1.36 -10.40 -9.60
N PHE A 28 1.20 -11.02 -8.44
CA PHE A 28 -0.10 -11.41 -7.87
C PHE A 28 -0.29 -10.70 -6.55
N MET A 29 -1.32 -9.90 -6.44
CA MET A 29 -1.57 -9.07 -5.26
C MET A 29 -3.05 -9.01 -4.89
N THR A 30 -3.31 -8.64 -3.62
CA THR A 30 -4.63 -8.23 -3.12
C THR A 30 -4.50 -6.92 -2.36
N ALA A 31 -5.60 -6.21 -2.20
CA ALA A 31 -5.73 -5.06 -1.31
C ALA A 31 -6.80 -5.34 -0.26
N GLU A 32 -6.66 -4.76 0.90
CA GLU A 32 -7.64 -4.79 1.98
C GLU A 32 -7.63 -3.48 2.77
N PRO A 33 -8.75 -3.09 3.41
CA PRO A 33 -8.75 -1.90 4.25
C PRO A 33 -7.89 -2.10 5.50
N PHE A 34 -7.33 -1.00 6.01
CA PHE A 34 -6.71 -1.00 7.32
C PHE A 34 -7.75 -1.28 8.42
N PRO A 35 -7.33 -1.89 9.54
CA PRO A 35 -8.15 -1.88 10.74
C PRO A 35 -8.36 -0.43 11.22
N ASP A 36 -9.48 -0.21 11.90
CA ASP A 36 -9.86 1.10 12.42
C ASP A 36 -8.77 1.69 13.31
N GLY A 37 -8.43 2.95 13.09
CA GLY A 37 -7.44 3.68 13.86
C GLY A 37 -6.00 3.56 13.39
N LEU A 38 -5.67 2.64 12.48
CA LEU A 38 -4.27 2.47 12.02
C LEU A 38 -3.80 3.64 11.16
N ALA A 39 -4.63 4.16 10.27
CA ALA A 39 -4.29 5.32 9.45
C ALA A 39 -4.01 6.55 10.32
N GLU A 40 -4.81 6.75 11.36
CA GLU A 40 -4.62 7.82 12.35
C GLU A 40 -3.35 7.64 13.18
N ALA A 41 -3.00 6.40 13.54
CA ALA A 41 -1.75 6.09 14.25
C ALA A 41 -0.52 6.42 13.39
N ILE A 42 -0.60 6.21 12.07
CA ILE A 42 0.46 6.61 11.14
C ILE A 42 0.55 8.14 11.05
N ASP A 43 -0.58 8.83 10.96
CA ASP A 43 -0.62 10.30 10.92
C ASP A 43 -0.03 10.94 12.17
N LYS A 44 -0.26 10.33 13.34
CA LYS A 44 0.29 10.78 14.63
C LYS A 44 1.77 10.45 14.81
N GLY A 45 2.30 9.54 14.01
CA GLY A 45 3.67 9.07 14.11
C GLY A 45 3.88 7.93 15.10
N ASP A 46 2.82 7.32 15.63
CA ASP A 46 2.88 6.14 16.49
C ASP A 46 3.40 4.92 15.70
N VAL A 47 3.11 4.89 14.40
CA VAL A 47 3.63 3.91 13.44
C VAL A 47 4.27 4.64 12.28
N HIS A 48 5.56 4.38 12.02
CA HIS A 48 6.27 5.00 10.91
C HIS A 48 7.39 4.13 10.34
N SER A 49 7.90 4.47 9.15
CA SER A 49 8.86 3.67 8.40
C SER A 49 10.24 3.53 9.07
N ARG A 50 10.64 4.49 9.90
CA ARG A 50 11.96 4.53 10.56
C ARG A 50 12.00 3.79 11.90
N GLN A 51 10.89 3.26 12.38
CA GLN A 51 10.85 2.48 13.61
C GLN A 51 11.66 1.18 13.48
N GLU A 52 12.19 0.72 14.59
CA GLU A 52 12.77 -0.63 14.68
C GLU A 52 11.69 -1.67 14.32
N ILE A 53 12.03 -2.59 13.40
CA ILE A 53 11.07 -3.52 12.79
C ILE A 53 10.33 -4.38 13.83
N LYS A 54 11.06 -4.86 14.85
CA LYS A 54 10.47 -5.71 15.90
C LYS A 54 9.52 -4.94 16.79
N ALA A 55 9.88 -3.71 17.18
CA ALA A 55 9.05 -2.84 18.00
C ALA A 55 7.76 -2.44 17.26
N ARG A 56 7.89 -2.06 15.99
CA ARG A 56 6.74 -1.76 15.13
C ARG A 56 5.82 -2.96 14.95
N ALA A 57 6.38 -4.14 14.66
CA ALA A 57 5.58 -5.35 14.48
C ALA A 57 4.83 -5.74 15.77
N ARG A 58 5.46 -5.56 16.93
CA ARG A 58 4.81 -5.78 18.23
C ARG A 58 3.67 -4.79 18.46
N TYR A 59 3.90 -3.51 18.21
CA TYR A 59 2.85 -2.48 18.34
C TYR A 59 1.65 -2.78 17.43
N LEU A 60 1.88 -3.18 16.17
CA LEU A 60 0.81 -3.54 15.24
C LEU A 60 0.04 -4.80 15.68
N SER A 61 0.74 -5.77 16.29
CA SER A 61 0.10 -6.95 16.83
C SER A 61 -0.71 -6.64 18.08
N ASP A 62 -0.15 -5.90 19.02
CA ASP A 62 -0.78 -5.62 20.33
C ASP A 62 -1.98 -4.67 20.18
N THR A 63 -1.94 -3.73 19.22
CA THR A 63 -2.96 -2.68 19.06
C THR A 63 -4.00 -2.99 18.00
N PHE A 64 -3.61 -3.66 16.91
CA PHE A 64 -4.44 -3.87 15.72
C PHE A 64 -4.62 -5.35 15.36
N ASP A 65 -4.20 -6.26 16.23
CA ASP A 65 -4.33 -7.72 16.06
C ASP A 65 -3.69 -8.27 14.77
N TRP A 66 -2.58 -7.66 14.33
CA TRP A 66 -1.85 -8.12 13.17
C TRP A 66 -0.97 -9.32 13.51
N ASP A 67 -0.81 -10.22 12.55
CA ASP A 67 0.21 -11.26 12.64
C ASP A 67 1.61 -10.64 12.70
N VAL A 68 2.38 -10.98 13.73
CA VAL A 68 3.74 -10.44 13.96
C VAL A 68 4.68 -10.75 12.79
N THR A 69 4.53 -11.93 12.17
CA THR A 69 5.37 -12.35 11.05
C THR A 69 5.11 -11.50 9.81
N GLU A 70 3.85 -11.23 9.52
CA GLU A 70 3.46 -10.34 8.42
C GLU A 70 3.87 -8.90 8.69
N ALA A 71 3.67 -8.40 9.92
CA ALA A 71 4.05 -7.05 10.31
C ALA A 71 5.57 -6.79 10.18
N ARG A 72 6.41 -7.83 10.29
CA ARG A 72 7.86 -7.73 10.03
C ARG A 72 8.21 -7.63 8.55
N LYS A 73 7.31 -8.00 7.67
CA LYS A 73 7.51 -8.04 6.21
C LYS A 73 6.92 -6.82 5.49
N ILE A 74 6.63 -5.75 6.19
CA ILE A 74 6.25 -4.48 5.59
C ILE A 74 7.43 -3.92 4.80
N TRP A 75 7.23 -3.69 3.50
CA TRP A 75 8.27 -3.14 2.64
C TRP A 75 8.36 -1.62 2.73
N CYS A 76 7.21 -0.97 2.73
CA CYS A 76 7.17 0.50 2.74
C CYS A 76 5.79 1.03 3.12
N PHE A 77 5.78 2.32 3.42
CA PHE A 77 4.60 3.17 3.56
C PHE A 77 4.48 4.07 2.33
N GLY A 78 3.31 4.55 2.03
CA GLY A 78 3.07 5.47 0.91
C GLY A 78 1.72 6.17 0.98
N PRO A 79 1.55 7.28 0.20
CA PRO A 79 2.54 7.84 -0.72
C PRO A 79 3.74 8.49 -0.02
N GLU A 80 4.79 8.80 -0.77
CA GLU A 80 5.99 9.54 -0.32
C GLU A 80 6.78 8.89 0.83
N GLY A 81 6.66 7.56 1.00
CA GLY A 81 7.37 6.80 2.02
C GLY A 81 6.83 6.95 3.44
N THR A 82 5.85 7.80 3.67
CA THR A 82 5.29 8.13 5.00
C THR A 82 3.78 8.07 5.09
N GLY A 83 3.07 8.01 3.96
CA GLY A 83 1.61 8.02 3.92
C GLY A 83 0.96 6.77 4.51
N PRO A 84 -0.35 6.83 4.75
CA PRO A 84 -1.09 5.84 5.51
C PRO A 84 -1.55 4.65 4.65
N ASN A 85 -0.63 4.06 3.91
CA ASN A 85 -0.83 2.81 3.18
C ASN A 85 0.45 1.97 3.29
N MET A 86 0.34 0.66 3.11
CA MET A 86 1.47 -0.26 3.25
C MET A 86 1.48 -1.33 2.17
N VAL A 87 2.69 -1.77 1.83
CA VAL A 87 2.93 -3.00 1.07
C VAL A 87 3.56 -4.04 1.96
N ILE A 88 3.00 -5.25 1.96
CA ILE A 88 3.46 -6.36 2.77
C ILE A 88 3.80 -7.54 1.87
N ASP A 89 4.96 -8.12 2.10
CA ASP A 89 5.39 -9.35 1.45
C ASP A 89 4.77 -10.55 2.16
N THR A 90 3.77 -11.16 1.54
CA THR A 90 3.15 -12.41 2.02
C THR A 90 3.57 -13.62 1.18
N THR A 91 4.55 -13.46 0.30
CA THR A 91 5.06 -14.54 -0.55
C THR A 91 5.79 -15.62 0.24
N LYS A 92 5.91 -16.80 -0.37
CA LYS A 92 6.67 -17.91 0.19
C LYS A 92 7.71 -18.38 -0.83
N GLY A 93 8.99 -18.10 -0.56
CA GLY A 93 10.10 -18.67 -1.31
C GLY A 93 10.24 -18.21 -2.76
N VAL A 94 9.94 -16.95 -3.06
CA VAL A 94 10.12 -16.36 -4.41
C VAL A 94 11.58 -16.03 -4.65
N GLN A 95 12.16 -16.54 -5.74
CA GLN A 95 13.53 -16.20 -6.16
C GLN A 95 13.57 -14.79 -6.76
N TYR A 96 14.68 -14.08 -6.55
CA TYR A 96 14.97 -12.73 -7.10
C TYR A 96 14.04 -11.62 -6.61
N LEU A 97 13.18 -11.89 -5.63
CA LEU A 97 12.20 -10.91 -5.14
C LEU A 97 12.84 -9.61 -4.64
N ASN A 98 13.97 -9.72 -3.94
CA ASN A 98 14.71 -8.56 -3.43
C ASN A 98 15.23 -7.65 -4.56
N GLU A 99 15.52 -8.18 -5.74
CA GLU A 99 16.02 -7.41 -6.87
C GLU A 99 14.95 -6.50 -7.49
N ILE A 100 13.68 -6.87 -7.37
CA ILE A 100 12.56 -6.07 -7.89
C ILE A 100 11.89 -5.20 -6.83
N LYS A 101 12.29 -5.34 -5.56
CA LYS A 101 11.64 -4.65 -4.43
C LYS A 101 11.55 -3.14 -4.64
N ASP A 102 12.66 -2.49 -4.99
CA ASP A 102 12.68 -1.03 -5.18
C ASP A 102 11.77 -0.58 -6.34
N SER A 103 11.69 -1.38 -7.40
CA SER A 103 10.79 -1.13 -8.53
C SER A 103 9.31 -1.28 -8.13
N VAL A 104 8.98 -2.30 -7.34
CA VAL A 104 7.62 -2.46 -6.80
C VAL A 104 7.26 -1.31 -5.87
N VAL A 105 8.18 -0.89 -5.00
CA VAL A 105 8.01 0.28 -4.12
C VAL A 105 7.78 1.55 -4.94
N ALA A 106 8.52 1.78 -6.01
CA ALA A 106 8.31 2.93 -6.89
C ALA A 106 6.92 2.91 -7.53
N GLY A 107 6.46 1.75 -8.02
CA GLY A 107 5.11 1.56 -8.54
C GLY A 107 4.03 1.82 -7.48
N PHE A 108 4.28 1.42 -6.25
CA PHE A 108 3.39 1.66 -5.12
C PHE A 108 3.30 3.15 -4.75
N GLN A 109 4.43 3.84 -4.66
CA GLN A 109 4.42 5.29 -4.38
C GLN A 109 3.61 6.05 -5.45
N TRP A 110 3.72 5.65 -6.70
CA TRP A 110 2.94 6.23 -7.78
C TRP A 110 1.44 5.91 -7.65
N ALA A 111 1.07 4.63 -7.47
CA ALA A 111 -0.31 4.20 -7.35
C ALA A 111 -1.03 4.84 -6.14
N THR A 112 -0.34 5.01 -5.02
CA THR A 112 -0.93 5.61 -3.80
C THR A 112 -1.00 7.14 -3.85
N ARG A 113 -0.22 7.78 -4.70
CA ARG A 113 -0.33 9.21 -4.95
C ARG A 113 -1.47 9.53 -5.90
N GLU A 114 -1.71 8.69 -6.89
CA GLU A 114 -2.74 8.83 -7.91
C GLU A 114 -3.59 7.56 -7.95
N GLY A 115 -4.67 7.51 -7.15
CA GLY A 115 -5.57 6.38 -7.08
C GLY A 115 -6.42 6.17 -8.34
N PRO A 116 -7.15 5.06 -8.43
CA PRO A 116 -7.83 4.64 -9.67
C PRO A 116 -9.14 5.36 -9.97
N LEU A 117 -9.75 6.07 -9.00
CA LEU A 117 -11.06 6.70 -9.18
C LEU A 117 -10.96 8.13 -9.71
N CYS A 118 -10.14 8.95 -9.09
CA CYS A 118 -10.05 10.39 -9.39
C CYS A 118 -8.62 10.95 -9.26
N GLU A 119 -7.62 10.07 -9.26
CA GLU A 119 -6.20 10.42 -9.13
C GLU A 119 -5.86 11.17 -7.83
N GLU A 120 -6.63 10.96 -6.78
CA GLU A 120 -6.36 11.48 -5.44
C GLU A 120 -5.51 10.50 -4.62
N ASN A 121 -4.89 11.01 -3.55
CA ASN A 121 -4.08 10.17 -2.68
C ASN A 121 -4.91 9.05 -2.03
N VAL A 122 -4.34 7.87 -1.97
CA VAL A 122 -4.93 6.71 -1.29
C VAL A 122 -4.70 6.78 0.22
N ARG A 123 -5.68 6.35 1.01
CA ARG A 123 -5.61 6.32 2.46
C ARG A 123 -6.22 5.05 3.04
N GLY A 124 -5.50 4.42 3.95
CA GLY A 124 -6.00 3.31 4.76
C GLY A 124 -6.07 1.97 4.03
N VAL A 125 -5.15 1.72 3.12
CA VAL A 125 -5.11 0.48 2.32
C VAL A 125 -3.83 -0.30 2.59
N ARG A 126 -3.99 -1.60 2.85
CA ARG A 126 -2.94 -2.59 2.92
C ARG A 126 -2.90 -3.37 1.62
N PHE A 127 -1.74 -3.43 0.99
CA PHE A 127 -1.50 -4.26 -0.20
C PHE A 127 -0.65 -5.46 0.15
N ASN A 128 -1.11 -6.64 -0.23
CA ASN A 128 -0.41 -7.90 0.01
C ASN A 128 0.14 -8.44 -1.30
N ILE A 129 1.46 -8.65 -1.36
CA ILE A 129 2.08 -9.37 -2.46
C ILE A 129 1.90 -10.86 -2.16
N LYS A 130 1.08 -11.54 -2.95
CA LYS A 130 0.72 -12.96 -2.73
C LYS A 130 1.71 -13.91 -3.39
N ASP A 131 2.11 -13.61 -4.62
CA ASP A 131 3.06 -14.40 -5.39
C ASP A 131 3.72 -13.56 -6.48
N VAL A 132 4.88 -13.98 -6.94
CA VAL A 132 5.63 -13.32 -8.03
C VAL A 132 6.32 -14.38 -8.86
N THR A 133 6.20 -14.27 -10.19
CA THR A 133 6.96 -15.06 -11.14
C THR A 133 7.90 -14.14 -11.90
N LEU A 134 9.20 -14.40 -11.83
CA LEU A 134 10.24 -13.58 -12.46
C LEU A 134 11.04 -14.41 -13.46
N HIS A 135 11.50 -13.75 -14.53
CA HIS A 135 12.44 -14.35 -15.45
C HIS A 135 13.79 -14.55 -14.76
N THR A 136 14.49 -15.62 -15.09
CA THR A 136 15.80 -15.94 -14.51
C THR A 136 16.91 -14.98 -14.93
N ASP A 137 16.78 -14.38 -16.11
CA ASP A 137 17.71 -13.38 -16.61
C ASP A 137 17.32 -11.98 -16.13
N ALA A 138 18.24 -11.30 -15.44
CA ALA A 138 18.06 -9.98 -14.87
C ALA A 138 17.65 -8.91 -15.89
N ILE A 139 18.07 -9.02 -17.14
CA ILE A 139 17.74 -8.07 -18.21
C ILE A 139 16.23 -7.95 -18.45
N HIS A 140 15.47 -9.03 -18.18
CA HIS A 140 14.02 -9.09 -18.38
C HIS A 140 13.20 -8.61 -17.19
N ARG A 141 13.82 -8.32 -16.04
CA ARG A 141 13.13 -7.85 -14.82
C ARG A 141 13.59 -6.46 -14.33
N GLY A 142 14.00 -5.62 -15.26
CA GLY A 142 14.38 -4.25 -14.97
C GLY A 142 13.21 -3.35 -14.56
N GLY A 143 13.54 -2.18 -13.99
CA GLY A 143 12.56 -1.21 -13.48
C GLY A 143 11.54 -0.77 -14.53
N GLY A 144 11.94 -0.61 -15.78
CA GLY A 144 11.03 -0.29 -16.89
C GLY A 144 9.95 -1.35 -17.16
N GLN A 145 10.19 -2.58 -16.75
CA GLN A 145 9.23 -3.67 -16.81
C GLN A 145 8.38 -3.77 -15.53
N ILE A 146 9.01 -3.65 -14.36
CA ILE A 146 8.37 -3.93 -13.08
C ILE A 146 7.53 -2.74 -12.57
N ILE A 147 8.01 -1.51 -12.69
CA ILE A 147 7.31 -0.32 -12.16
C ILE A 147 5.88 -0.18 -12.72
N PRO A 148 5.67 -0.17 -14.06
CA PRO A 148 4.32 -0.05 -14.62
C PRO A 148 3.45 -1.27 -14.32
N THR A 149 4.05 -2.45 -14.21
CA THR A 149 3.35 -3.69 -13.86
C THR A 149 2.84 -3.66 -12.43
N ALA A 150 3.68 -3.24 -11.48
CA ALA A 150 3.31 -3.08 -10.09
C ALA A 150 2.21 -2.01 -9.93
N ARG A 151 2.38 -0.84 -10.56
CA ARG A 151 1.35 0.22 -10.52
C ARG A 151 0.00 -0.27 -10.97
N ARG A 152 -0.08 -0.93 -12.12
CA ARG A 152 -1.34 -1.50 -12.63
C ARG A 152 -1.94 -2.54 -11.69
N CYS A 153 -1.08 -3.37 -11.07
CA CYS A 153 -1.54 -4.38 -10.12
C CYS A 153 -2.16 -3.74 -8.88
N PHE A 154 -1.53 -2.73 -8.30
CA PHE A 154 -2.06 -1.99 -7.15
C PHE A 154 -3.42 -1.33 -7.46
N LEU A 155 -3.54 -0.67 -8.60
CA LEU A 155 -4.80 -0.05 -9.03
C LEU A 155 -5.90 -1.09 -9.24
N ALA A 156 -5.58 -2.24 -9.87
CA ALA A 156 -6.53 -3.34 -10.05
C ALA A 156 -7.01 -3.92 -8.71
N CYS A 157 -6.10 -4.07 -7.73
CA CYS A 157 -6.45 -4.54 -6.39
C CYS A 157 -7.45 -3.60 -5.70
N MET A 158 -7.28 -2.29 -5.84
CA MET A 158 -8.22 -1.32 -5.30
C MET A 158 -9.59 -1.41 -5.98
N LEU A 159 -9.62 -1.47 -7.31
CA LEU A 159 -10.87 -1.57 -8.08
C LEU A 159 -11.68 -2.83 -7.75
N THR A 160 -11.02 -3.91 -7.34
CA THR A 160 -11.67 -5.16 -6.92
C THR A 160 -11.99 -5.24 -5.42
N GLY A 161 -11.57 -4.24 -4.63
CA GLY A 161 -11.75 -4.13 -3.18
C GLY A 161 -12.87 -3.19 -2.74
N GLN A 162 -13.89 -2.97 -3.57
CA GLN A 162 -14.95 -1.99 -3.32
C GLN A 162 -14.38 -0.59 -3.06
N PRO A 163 -13.82 0.07 -4.09
CA PRO A 163 -13.20 1.37 -3.94
C PRO A 163 -14.20 2.45 -3.55
N ASN A 164 -13.77 3.40 -2.74
CA ASN A 164 -14.61 4.49 -2.25
C ASN A 164 -13.78 5.76 -2.06
N LEU A 165 -14.47 6.87 -1.82
CA LEU A 165 -13.88 8.17 -1.53
C LEU A 165 -14.08 8.52 -0.05
N LEU A 166 -13.07 9.17 0.52
CA LEU A 166 -13.11 9.77 1.84
C LEU A 166 -13.20 11.29 1.69
N GLU A 167 -14.24 11.87 2.28
CA GLU A 167 -14.44 13.32 2.31
C GLU A 167 -13.55 13.96 3.37
N PRO A 168 -13.02 15.19 3.12
CA PRO A 168 -12.33 15.96 4.15
C PRO A 168 -13.33 16.47 5.18
N VAL A 169 -12.98 16.37 6.46
CA VAL A 169 -13.74 16.90 7.59
C VAL A 169 -12.95 18.02 8.24
N TYR A 170 -13.58 19.15 8.49
CA TYR A 170 -12.98 20.33 9.10
C TYR A 170 -13.51 20.54 10.52
N LEU A 171 -12.61 20.85 11.45
CA LEU A 171 -12.97 21.38 12.74
C LEU A 171 -13.02 22.93 12.63
N CYS A 172 -14.19 23.50 12.91
CA CYS A 172 -14.36 24.96 12.93
C CYS A 172 -14.42 25.45 14.37
N GLU A 173 -13.44 26.24 14.78
CA GLU A 173 -13.47 26.95 16.06
C GLU A 173 -13.90 28.42 15.84
N ILE A 174 -14.96 28.83 16.51
CA ILE A 174 -15.49 30.19 16.44
C ILE A 174 -15.26 30.85 17.79
N GLN A 175 -14.42 31.88 17.85
CA GLN A 175 -14.21 32.70 19.03
C GLN A 175 -14.98 34.01 18.88
N VAL A 176 -15.89 34.28 19.83
CA VAL A 176 -16.69 35.52 19.86
C VAL A 176 -16.43 36.23 21.16
N LYS A 177 -16.30 37.56 21.12
CA LYS A 177 -16.28 38.41 22.33
C LYS A 177 -17.69 38.43 22.91
N GLU A 178 -17.79 38.25 24.23
CA GLU A 178 -19.01 38.51 24.98
C GLU A 178 -19.32 40.04 24.88
N SER A 179 -20.54 40.39 24.51
CA SER A 179 -21.00 41.79 24.37
C SER A 179 -21.36 42.39 25.70
#